data_566e9fdb7203d59f58b9b0cfc8cae467
#
_entry.id   566e9fdb7203d59f58b9b0cfc8cae467
#
_cell.length_a   1.000
_cell.length_b   1.000
_cell.length_c   1.000
_cell.angle_alpha   90.00
_cell.angle_beta   90.00
_cell.angle_gamma   90.00
#
_symmetry.space_group_name_H-M   'P 1'
#
loop_
_entity.id
_entity.type
_entity.pdbx_description
1 polymer ?
#
loop_
_entity_poly.entity_id
_entity_poly.type
_entity_poly.pdbx_seq_one_letter_code
_entity_poly.pdbx_strand_id
1 'polypeptide(L)' 'MDQQWEQLRQRCLACRACSLAQERTQVVFGVGDPAAEVLLVGEAPGANEDKQGEPFVGRAGKLLVICCK' A
#
# COMPACT_ATOMS: atom_id res chain seq x y z
N MET A 1 -11.45 -10.02 8.30
CA MET A 1 -10.57 -8.90 8.70
C MET A 1 -11.20 -8.18 9.88
N ASP A 2 -10.39 -7.78 10.83
CA ASP A 2 -10.81 -7.02 12.00
C ASP A 2 -11.46 -5.70 11.59
N GLN A 3 -12.49 -5.26 12.32
CA GLN A 3 -13.16 -3.99 12.08
C GLN A 3 -12.21 -2.80 12.16
N GLN A 4 -11.20 -2.84 13.02
CA GLN A 4 -10.23 -1.77 13.14
C GLN A 4 -9.42 -1.61 11.85
N TRP A 5 -9.01 -2.71 11.22
CA TRP A 5 -8.33 -2.69 9.93
C TRP A 5 -9.22 -2.12 8.83
N GLU A 6 -10.49 -2.54 8.79
CA GLU A 6 -11.42 -2.07 7.78
C GLU A 6 -11.72 -0.58 7.93
N GLN A 7 -11.89 -0.10 9.17
CA GLN A 7 -12.11 1.32 9.43
C GLN A 7 -10.90 2.16 9.02
N LEU A 8 -9.69 1.69 9.33
CA LEU A 8 -8.47 2.38 8.92
C LEU A 8 -8.34 2.42 7.39
N ARG A 9 -8.64 1.31 6.73
CA ARG A 9 -8.61 1.23 5.29
C ARG A 9 -9.56 2.24 4.64
N GLN A 10 -10.79 2.33 5.14
CA GLN A 10 -11.78 3.27 4.61
C GLN A 10 -11.32 4.72 4.80
N ARG A 11 -10.76 5.04 5.95
CA ARG A 11 -10.24 6.38 6.19
C ARG A 11 -9.08 6.72 5.26
N CYS A 12 -8.19 5.77 5.01
CA CYS A 12 -7.07 5.96 4.11
C CYS A 12 -7.54 6.15 2.66
N LEU A 13 -8.50 5.35 2.22
CA LEU A 13 -9.03 5.44 0.85
C LEU A 13 -9.69 6.80 0.59
N ALA A 14 -10.27 7.42 1.60
CA ALA A 14 -10.93 8.71 1.50
C ALA A 14 -10.04 9.89 1.86
N CYS A 15 -8.79 9.64 2.25
CA CYS A 15 -7.90 10.68 2.77
C CYS A 15 -7.52 11.70 1.71
N ARG A 16 -7.69 12.98 2.04
CA ARG A 16 -7.27 14.11 1.20
C ARG A 16 -6.56 15.17 2.05
N ALA A 17 -5.81 14.73 3.05
CA ALA A 17 -5.19 15.61 4.05
C ALA A 17 -4.03 16.43 3.50
N CYS A 18 -3.43 16.03 2.39
CA CYS A 18 -2.28 16.76 1.82
C CYS A 18 -2.36 16.77 0.29
N SER A 19 -1.46 17.51 -0.34
CA SER A 19 -1.43 17.70 -1.78
C SER A 19 -1.22 16.40 -2.59
N LEU A 20 -0.68 15.36 -1.97
CA LEU A 20 -0.49 14.08 -2.65
C LEU A 20 -1.81 13.49 -3.13
N ALA A 21 -2.92 13.82 -2.46
CA ALA A 21 -4.25 13.34 -2.86
C ALA A 21 -4.67 13.86 -4.23
N GLN A 22 -4.11 14.98 -4.68
CA GLN A 22 -4.47 15.59 -5.97
C GLN A 22 -3.79 14.90 -7.15
N GLU A 23 -2.61 14.32 -6.93
CA GLU A 23 -1.80 13.75 -8.00
C GLU A 23 -1.90 12.24 -8.09
N ARG A 24 -2.35 11.58 -7.04
CA ARG A 24 -2.45 10.12 -7.02
C ARG A 24 -3.56 9.63 -7.95
N THR A 25 -3.36 8.46 -8.56
CA THR A 25 -4.40 7.76 -9.28
C THR A 25 -5.31 7.01 -8.30
N GLN A 26 -4.71 6.36 -7.29
CA GLN A 26 -5.46 5.67 -6.24
C GLN A 26 -4.60 5.55 -4.98
N VAL A 27 -5.27 5.24 -3.87
CA VAL A 27 -4.58 5.00 -2.60
C VAL A 27 -3.97 3.61 -2.60
N VAL A 28 -2.74 3.52 -2.11
CA VAL A 28 -2.06 2.24 -1.89
C VAL A 28 -2.03 2.00 -0.39
N PHE A 29 -3.04 1.29 0.12
CA PHE A 29 -3.17 1.04 1.56
C PHE A 29 -2.23 -0.07 2.02
N GLY A 30 -2.25 -1.19 1.31
CA GLY A 30 -1.45 -2.36 1.66
C GLY A 30 -2.17 -3.63 1.29
N VAL A 31 -1.43 -4.74 1.33
CA VAL A 31 -1.97 -6.09 1.05
C VAL A 31 -1.32 -7.08 1.99
N GLY A 32 -1.97 -8.20 2.19
CA GLY A 32 -1.41 -9.31 2.94
C GLY A 32 -2.23 -9.66 4.17
N ASP A 33 -1.62 -10.49 5.01
CA ASP A 33 -2.25 -11.00 6.23
C ASP A 33 -2.04 -10.00 7.38
N PRO A 34 -3.12 -9.45 7.96
CA PRO A 34 -2.98 -8.51 9.10
C PRO A 34 -2.38 -9.14 10.34
N ALA A 35 -2.33 -10.47 10.43
CA ALA A 35 -1.73 -11.19 11.56
C ALA A 35 -0.30 -11.65 11.28
N ALA A 36 0.32 -11.23 10.17
CA ALA A 36 1.68 -11.62 9.81
C ALA A 36 2.70 -11.15 10.84
N GLU A 37 3.75 -11.94 11.05
CA GLU A 37 4.82 -11.60 11.97
C GLU A 37 5.78 -10.54 11.43
N VAL A 38 5.86 -10.42 10.09
CA VAL A 38 6.74 -9.46 9.43
C VAL A 38 5.89 -8.47 8.65
N LEU A 39 6.18 -7.19 8.85
CA LEU A 39 5.53 -6.10 8.14
C LEU A 39 6.56 -5.38 7.28
N LEU A 40 6.29 -5.27 5.99
CA LEU A 40 7.14 -4.53 5.06
C LEU A 40 6.53 -3.16 4.83
N VAL A 41 7.28 -2.11 5.14
CA VAL A 41 6.82 -0.73 5.05
C VAL A 41 7.66 0.02 4.02
N GLY A 42 7.01 0.57 3.00
CA GLY A 42 7.66 1.43 2.03
C GLY A 42 7.44 2.90 2.36
N GLU A 43 8.25 3.76 1.75
CA GLU A 43 8.18 5.21 1.99
C GLU A 43 6.95 5.82 1.30
N ALA A 44 6.76 5.49 0.02
CA ALA A 44 5.66 6.04 -0.77
C ALA A 44 5.44 5.18 -2.02
N PRO A 45 4.22 5.21 -2.59
CA PRO A 45 3.96 4.51 -3.84
C PRO A 45 4.72 5.12 -5.00
N GLY A 46 5.30 4.26 -5.86
CA GLY A 46 5.82 4.68 -7.15
C GLY A 46 4.72 4.68 -8.21
N ALA A 47 5.11 4.88 -9.47
CA ALA A 47 4.15 4.97 -10.57
C ALA A 47 3.36 3.67 -10.76
N ASN A 48 4.01 2.51 -10.64
CA ASN A 48 3.34 1.22 -10.80
C ASN A 48 2.38 0.95 -9.66
N GLU A 49 2.79 1.26 -8.44
CA GLU A 49 1.95 1.11 -7.26
C GLU A 49 0.70 1.99 -7.35
N ASP A 50 0.89 3.24 -7.78
CA ASP A 50 -0.21 4.19 -7.93
C ASP A 50 -1.23 3.72 -8.99
N LYS A 51 -0.77 3.09 -10.06
CA LYS A 51 -1.64 2.53 -11.10
C LYS A 51 -2.41 1.31 -10.63
N GLN A 52 -1.75 0.42 -9.89
CA GLN A 52 -2.33 -0.87 -9.51
C GLN A 52 -3.04 -0.84 -8.16
N GLY A 53 -2.71 0.13 -7.31
CA GLY A 53 -3.28 0.22 -5.96
C GLY A 53 -2.66 -0.76 -4.99
N GLU A 54 -1.56 -1.39 -5.33
CA GLU A 54 -0.87 -2.36 -4.49
C GLU A 54 0.58 -1.95 -4.23
N PRO A 55 1.12 -2.23 -3.02
CA PRO A 55 2.52 -1.91 -2.72
C PRO A 55 3.47 -2.91 -3.38
N PHE A 56 4.69 -2.47 -3.61
CA PHE A 56 5.80 -3.34 -4.04
C PHE A 56 5.53 -4.09 -5.35
N VAL A 57 4.95 -3.42 -6.34
CA VAL A 57 4.67 -4.02 -7.66
C VAL A 57 5.58 -3.50 -8.77
N GLY A 58 6.48 -2.55 -8.47
CA GLY A 58 7.48 -2.07 -9.40
C GLY A 58 8.73 -2.95 -9.41
N ARG A 59 9.81 -2.46 -10.01
CA ARG A 59 11.07 -3.21 -10.14
C ARG A 59 11.65 -3.63 -8.80
N ALA A 60 11.70 -2.69 -7.84
CA ALA A 60 12.22 -2.97 -6.51
C ALA A 60 11.34 -3.97 -5.78
N GLY A 61 10.03 -3.86 -5.93
CA GLY A 61 9.08 -4.80 -5.31
C GLY A 61 9.23 -6.21 -5.85
N LYS A 62 9.45 -6.36 -7.15
CA LYS A 62 9.68 -7.67 -7.76
C LYS A 62 10.94 -8.34 -7.23
N LEU A 63 12.00 -7.56 -7.03
CA LEU A 63 13.23 -8.06 -6.43
C LEU A 63 13.00 -8.48 -4.98
N LEU A 64 12.24 -7.69 -4.22
CA LEU A 64 11.90 -8.00 -2.84
C LEU A 64 11.18 -9.35 -2.73
N VAL A 65 10.22 -9.60 -3.61
CA VAL A 65 9.48 -10.88 -3.62
C VAL A 65 10.42 -12.05 -3.87
N ILE A 66 11.37 -11.91 -4.79
CA ILE A 66 12.37 -12.95 -5.07
C ILE A 66 13.22 -13.22 -3.84
N CYS A 67 13.69 -12.17 -3.16
CA CYS A 67 14.53 -12.30 -1.98
C CYS A 67 13.81 -12.92 -0.78
N CYS A 68 12.48 -12.76 -0.69
CA CYS A 68 11.68 -13.26 0.43
C CYS A 68 11.11 -14.67 0.20
N LYS A 69 11.35 -15.26 -0.94
CA LYS A 69 10.94 -16.64 -1.21
C LYS A 69 11.92 -17.67 -0.58
#